data_22158a5158b3c80e8ce8ed31e251bf2e
#
_entry.id   22158a5158b3c80e8ce8ed31e251bf2e
#
_cell.length_a   1.000
_cell.length_b   1.000
_cell.length_c   1.000
_cell.angle_alpha   90.00
_cell.angle_beta   90.00
_cell.angle_gamma   90.00
#
_symmetry.space_group_name_H-M   'P 1'
#
loop_
_entity.id
_entity.type
_entity.pdbx_description
1 polymer ?
#
loop_
_entity_poly.entity_id
_entity_poly.type
_entity_poly.pdbx_seq_one_letter_code
_entity_poly.pdbx_strand_id
1 'polypeptide(L)'
;KVPYAGLRERLMKDAQIIGWGQPLAKNLAPAQETGGSPHAPQTLALRDLPLLFADDSGIATRKGVVRKVHPAKTRDAPVLSPERPWEGERVYVYGSVYADEPTKMLRFWYMSFPDYVLHATSSDGLKWVRSSLDLVPFKGAADNNIVYRIHSPSVLLDRREPDPSKRYKLLGSKSGGYHAAFSADGLRWTAYPTNPVLKYSDTITLAQDPATGEYLAFHKRPAKVRGFGRRVIWLSRSRDFQEWDEPRLVFAPDEKDDAWADGPGQRTEVYNMSVYPHAG
;
A
#
# COMPACT_ATOMS: atom_id res chain seq x y z
N LYS A 1 10.33 23.31 8.13
CA LYS A 1 10.48 22.03 8.86
C LYS A 1 9.20 21.83 9.64
N VAL A 2 8.31 20.95 9.16
CA VAL A 2 7.06 20.63 9.87
C VAL A 2 7.38 19.60 10.95
N PRO A 3 7.08 19.86 12.23
CA PRO A 3 7.24 18.85 13.25
C PRO A 3 6.19 17.76 13.01
N TYR A 4 6.62 16.52 12.98
CA TYR A 4 5.73 15.35 12.93
C TYR A 4 4.92 15.13 14.21
N ALA A 5 5.17 15.94 15.26
CA ALA A 5 4.44 15.87 16.51
C ALA A 5 2.95 16.15 16.29
N GLY A 6 2.11 15.24 16.69
CA GLY A 6 0.66 15.38 16.64
C GLY A 6 0.02 15.04 15.28
N LEU A 7 0.72 14.39 14.35
CA LEU A 7 0.14 13.95 13.08
C LEU A 7 -1.10 13.06 13.31
N ARG A 8 -1.04 12.13 14.25
CA ARG A 8 -2.14 11.25 14.63
C ARG A 8 -3.36 12.02 15.16
N GLU A 9 -3.15 12.95 16.09
CA GLU A 9 -4.24 13.75 16.66
C GLU A 9 -4.90 14.66 15.61
N ARG A 10 -4.11 15.19 14.69
CA ARG A 10 -4.61 16.03 13.60
C ARG A 10 -5.44 15.24 12.59
N LEU A 11 -4.96 14.06 12.19
CA LEU A 11 -5.68 13.17 11.29
C LEU A 11 -7.02 12.73 11.88
N MET A 12 -7.09 12.54 13.21
CA MET A 12 -8.31 12.15 13.91
C MET A 12 -9.34 13.26 14.06
N LYS A 13 -8.91 14.52 14.13
CA LYS A 13 -9.77 15.65 14.49
C LYS A 13 -10.57 16.23 13.31
N ASP A 14 -9.96 16.26 12.12
CA ASP A 14 -10.50 17.04 11.00
C ASP A 14 -11.19 16.22 9.90
N ALA A 15 -11.00 14.89 9.88
CA ALA A 15 -11.50 14.06 8.78
C ALA A 15 -12.38 12.89 9.20
N GLN A 16 -12.76 12.75 10.45
CA GLN A 16 -13.39 11.51 10.96
C GLN A 16 -12.60 10.25 10.58
N ILE A 17 -11.29 10.36 10.62
CA ILE A 17 -10.36 9.30 10.23
C ILE A 17 -10.14 8.37 11.41
N ILE A 18 -10.26 7.09 11.15
CA ILE A 18 -9.99 6.05 12.14
C ILE A 18 -8.52 5.69 12.02
N GLY A 19 -7.72 6.10 13.01
CA GLY A 19 -6.31 5.74 13.09
C GLY A 19 -6.10 4.27 13.44
N TRP A 20 -4.95 3.74 13.06
CA TRP A 20 -4.48 2.44 13.52
C TRP A 20 -4.52 2.33 15.04
N GLY A 21 -5.11 1.26 15.57
CA GLY A 21 -5.10 0.95 17.00
C GLY A 21 -6.18 1.62 17.86
N GLN A 22 -7.15 2.31 17.27
CA GLN A 22 -8.36 2.68 17.99
C GLN A 22 -9.50 1.74 17.62
N PRO A 23 -10.24 1.20 18.59
CA PRO A 23 -11.45 0.44 18.29
C PRO A 23 -12.44 1.37 17.59
N LEU A 24 -13.11 0.83 16.59
CA LEU A 24 -14.18 1.44 15.78
C LEU A 24 -15.43 1.80 16.61
N ALA A 25 -15.27 2.32 17.81
CA ALA A 25 -16.25 2.37 18.87
C ALA A 25 -17.32 3.44 18.73
N LYS A 26 -17.41 4.19 17.64
CA LYS A 26 -18.48 5.23 17.54
C LYS A 26 -19.62 4.93 16.58
N ASN A 27 -19.59 3.84 15.84
CA ASN A 27 -20.71 3.45 14.94
C ASN A 27 -21.10 1.97 15.00
N LEU A 28 -20.63 1.23 16.00
CA LEU A 28 -21.18 -0.07 16.35
C LEU A 28 -22.10 0.14 17.56
N ALA A 29 -23.29 -0.48 17.54
CA ALA A 29 -24.19 -0.51 18.67
C ALA A 29 -23.42 -0.86 19.95
N PRO A 30 -23.77 -0.28 21.10
CA PRO A 30 -23.01 -0.47 22.32
C PRO A 30 -22.93 -1.97 22.64
N ALA A 31 -21.74 -2.54 22.55
CA ALA A 31 -21.45 -3.80 23.19
C ALA A 31 -21.58 -3.56 24.70
N GLN A 32 -22.38 -4.39 25.37
CA GLN A 32 -22.55 -4.33 26.81
C GLN A 32 -21.19 -4.28 27.49
N GLU A 33 -20.98 -3.23 28.27
CA GLU A 33 -19.82 -3.10 29.16
C GLU A 33 -19.86 -4.25 30.18
N THR A 34 -19.10 -5.29 29.93
CA THR A 34 -18.64 -6.15 31.03
C THR A 34 -17.56 -5.37 31.77
N GLY A 35 -17.85 -4.97 33.00
CA GLY A 35 -17.00 -4.14 33.83
C GLY A 35 -15.58 -4.70 33.95
N GLY A 36 -14.68 -4.10 33.22
CA GLY A 36 -13.22 -4.27 33.31
C GLY A 36 -12.63 -2.98 33.86
N SER A 37 -11.86 -3.09 34.91
CA SER A 37 -11.06 -2.05 35.56
C SER A 37 -10.28 -1.21 34.55
N PRO A 38 -10.03 0.10 34.76
CA PRO A 38 -9.25 0.92 33.87
C PRO A 38 -7.87 0.28 33.68
N HIS A 39 -7.54 -0.06 32.45
CA HIS A 39 -6.27 -0.68 32.11
C HIS A 39 -5.11 0.21 32.60
N ALA A 40 -4.32 -0.33 33.54
CA ALA A 40 -2.99 0.19 33.81
C ALA A 40 -2.23 0.31 32.48
N PRO A 41 -1.37 1.33 32.29
CA PRO A 41 -0.60 1.49 31.06
C PRO A 41 0.17 0.20 30.80
N GLN A 42 -0.19 -0.51 29.73
CA GLN A 42 0.52 -1.72 29.32
C GLN A 42 1.94 -1.30 28.93
N THR A 43 2.90 -1.72 29.71
CA THR A 43 4.31 -1.60 29.36
C THR A 43 4.58 -2.59 28.23
N LEU A 44 4.72 -2.09 27.00
CA LEU A 44 5.16 -2.88 25.86
C LEU A 44 6.60 -3.36 26.14
N ALA A 45 6.80 -4.64 26.23
CA ALA A 45 8.13 -5.23 26.26
C ALA A 45 8.74 -5.13 24.86
N LEU A 46 9.57 -4.12 24.64
CA LEU A 46 10.18 -3.79 23.34
C LEU A 46 11.42 -4.64 23.00
N ARG A 47 11.39 -5.93 23.35
CA ARG A 47 12.59 -6.77 23.24
C ARG A 47 13.02 -7.03 21.79
N ASP A 48 12.10 -6.97 20.81
CA ASP A 48 12.36 -7.48 19.46
C ASP A 48 11.91 -6.56 18.32
N LEU A 49 11.50 -5.33 18.59
CA LEU A 49 10.98 -4.43 17.57
C LEU A 49 11.76 -3.11 17.52
N PRO A 50 12.22 -2.67 16.35
CA PRO A 50 12.77 -1.34 16.20
C PRO A 50 11.68 -0.30 16.47
N LEU A 51 11.91 0.58 17.46
CA LEU A 51 11.06 1.74 17.69
C LEU A 51 11.33 2.79 16.63
N LEU A 52 10.34 3.03 15.81
CA LEU A 52 10.35 4.17 14.91
C LEU A 52 9.81 5.38 15.68
N PHE A 53 10.68 6.24 16.20
CA PHE A 53 10.29 7.50 16.84
C PHE A 53 9.78 8.50 15.79
N ALA A 54 8.77 8.12 15.02
CA ALA A 54 8.18 8.95 13.98
C ALA A 54 7.48 10.17 14.58
N ASP A 55 6.86 10.00 15.74
CA ASP A 55 6.23 11.07 16.54
C ASP A 55 6.52 10.88 18.05
N ASP A 56 5.84 11.64 18.88
CA ASP A 56 5.99 11.58 20.34
C ASP A 56 4.97 10.67 21.04
N SER A 57 4.14 9.95 20.30
CA SER A 57 3.04 9.15 20.86
C SER A 57 3.51 8.04 21.81
N GLY A 58 4.68 7.47 21.57
CA GLY A 58 5.30 6.44 22.40
C GLY A 58 6.29 6.98 23.45
N ILE A 59 6.38 8.31 23.63
CA ILE A 59 7.37 8.94 24.52
C ILE A 59 6.66 9.64 25.66
N ALA A 60 6.79 9.09 26.88
CA ALA A 60 6.23 9.72 28.08
C ALA A 60 7.01 10.98 28.48
N THR A 61 8.32 10.91 28.46
CA THR A 61 9.22 12.04 28.79
C THR A 61 10.53 11.93 28.03
N ARG A 62 11.16 13.06 27.71
CA ARG A 62 12.51 13.07 27.13
C ARG A 62 13.37 14.15 27.79
N LYS A 63 14.63 13.83 28.06
CA LYS A 63 15.61 14.77 28.60
C LYS A 63 16.97 14.52 27.94
N GLY A 64 17.63 15.56 27.48
CA GLY A 64 18.98 15.47 26.93
C GLY A 64 19.07 14.75 25.55
N VAL A 65 17.93 14.50 24.88
CA VAL A 65 17.86 13.87 23.55
C VAL A 65 17.03 14.70 22.58
N VAL A 66 17.38 14.64 21.30
CA VAL A 66 16.65 15.29 20.22
C VAL A 66 16.31 14.27 19.13
N ARG A 67 15.12 14.39 18.55
CA ARG A 67 14.75 13.60 17.39
C ARG A 67 15.50 14.12 16.16
N LYS A 68 16.23 13.25 15.48
CA LYS A 68 16.87 13.55 14.22
C LYS A 68 16.24 12.72 13.11
N VAL A 69 15.67 13.39 12.12
CA VAL A 69 15.18 12.74 10.89
C VAL A 69 16.35 12.59 9.93
N HIS A 70 16.57 11.38 9.44
CA HIS A 70 17.55 11.07 8.41
C HIS A 70 16.82 10.90 7.08
N PRO A 71 16.74 11.94 6.24
CA PRO A 71 16.08 11.82 4.95
C PRO A 71 16.85 10.87 4.05
N ALA A 72 16.12 10.10 3.24
CA ALA A 72 16.74 9.30 2.20
C ALA A 72 17.46 10.20 1.21
N LYS A 73 18.63 9.74 0.73
CA LYS A 73 19.34 10.40 -0.36
C LYS A 73 18.80 9.88 -1.69
N THR A 74 18.37 10.81 -2.54
CA THR A 74 17.98 10.48 -3.92
C THR A 74 19.23 10.11 -4.72
N ARG A 75 19.09 9.17 -5.64
CA ARG A 75 20.12 8.88 -6.64
C ARG A 75 19.98 9.87 -7.80
N ASP A 76 21.09 10.14 -8.47
CA ASP A 76 21.12 11.05 -9.63
C ASP A 76 20.43 10.45 -10.86
N ALA A 77 20.35 9.12 -10.95
CA ALA A 77 19.70 8.41 -12.04
C ALA A 77 18.68 7.39 -11.50
N PRO A 78 17.56 7.14 -12.24
CA PRO A 78 16.61 6.10 -11.90
C PRO A 78 17.28 4.72 -11.94
N VAL A 79 16.85 3.81 -11.07
CA VAL A 79 17.33 2.41 -11.05
C VAL A 79 16.69 1.55 -12.13
N LEU A 80 15.59 2.00 -12.73
CA LEU A 80 14.89 1.35 -13.83
C LEU A 80 14.35 2.43 -14.77
N SER A 81 14.72 2.35 -16.04
CA SER A 81 14.22 3.20 -17.13
C SER A 81 13.65 2.31 -18.24
N PRO A 82 12.75 2.80 -19.10
CA PRO A 82 12.28 2.06 -20.26
C PRO A 82 13.45 1.71 -21.20
N GLU A 83 13.57 0.44 -21.56
CA GLU A 83 14.62 -0.07 -22.44
C GLU A 83 14.04 -1.02 -23.50
N ARG A 84 12.78 -1.43 -23.35
CA ARG A 84 12.15 -2.44 -24.20
C ARG A 84 10.91 -1.88 -24.89
N PRO A 85 10.57 -2.34 -26.10
CA PRO A 85 9.41 -1.82 -26.83
C PRO A 85 8.08 -1.89 -26.09
N TRP A 86 7.89 -2.90 -25.23
CA TRP A 86 6.68 -3.07 -24.42
C TRP A 86 6.65 -2.20 -23.14
N GLU A 87 7.75 -1.57 -22.80
CA GLU A 87 7.82 -0.60 -21.70
C GLU A 87 7.37 0.80 -22.15
N GLY A 88 7.33 1.06 -23.45
CA GLY A 88 6.90 2.32 -24.01
C GLY A 88 7.81 3.48 -23.61
N GLU A 89 7.22 4.66 -23.40
CA GLU A 89 7.98 5.87 -23.06
C GLU A 89 8.32 5.96 -21.56
N ARG A 90 7.61 5.23 -20.70
CA ARG A 90 7.81 5.30 -19.24
C ARG A 90 7.28 4.06 -18.53
N VAL A 91 7.95 3.76 -17.43
CA VAL A 91 7.54 2.72 -16.49
C VAL A 91 7.11 3.33 -15.16
N TYR A 92 6.27 2.62 -14.42
CA TYR A 92 5.68 3.09 -13.18
C TYR A 92 5.87 2.05 -12.08
N VAL A 93 6.17 2.52 -10.87
CA VAL A 93 6.21 1.69 -9.67
C VAL A 93 4.81 1.62 -9.06
N TYR A 94 3.82 1.26 -9.87
CA TYR A 94 2.60 0.66 -9.37
C TYR A 94 2.87 -0.84 -9.33
N GLY A 95 3.17 -1.37 -8.15
CA GLY A 95 3.60 -2.74 -8.02
C GLY A 95 4.30 -2.98 -6.69
N SER A 96 5.06 -4.03 -6.62
CA SER A 96 5.66 -4.46 -5.36
C SER A 96 7.06 -5.00 -5.55
N VAL A 97 7.89 -4.84 -4.53
CA VAL A 97 9.23 -5.47 -4.46
C VAL A 97 9.25 -6.41 -3.27
N TYR A 98 9.67 -7.66 -3.50
CA TYR A 98 9.87 -8.65 -2.46
C TYR A 98 11.26 -9.29 -2.55
N ALA A 99 11.86 -9.54 -1.40
CA ALA A 99 13.00 -10.44 -1.31
C ALA A 99 12.51 -11.89 -1.42
N ASP A 100 13.10 -12.63 -2.34
CA ASP A 100 12.88 -14.06 -2.49
C ASP A 100 13.90 -14.81 -1.64
N GLU A 101 13.46 -15.32 -0.50
CA GLU A 101 14.35 -15.91 0.50
C GLU A 101 15.20 -17.07 -0.03
N PRO A 102 14.66 -18.00 -0.84
CA PRO A 102 15.46 -19.09 -1.41
C PRO A 102 16.61 -18.62 -2.30
N THR A 103 16.37 -17.64 -3.17
CA THR A 103 17.36 -17.19 -4.16
C THR A 103 18.15 -15.97 -3.71
N LYS A 104 17.74 -15.32 -2.61
CA LYS A 104 18.27 -14.02 -2.14
C LYS A 104 18.17 -12.89 -3.18
N MET A 105 17.35 -13.09 -4.20
CA MET A 105 17.08 -12.07 -5.22
C MET A 105 15.90 -11.18 -4.81
N LEU A 106 15.93 -9.94 -5.23
CA LEU A 106 14.76 -9.08 -5.21
C LEU A 106 13.92 -9.38 -6.45
N ARG A 107 12.62 -9.46 -6.28
CA ARG A 107 11.62 -9.61 -7.34
C ARG A 107 10.78 -8.36 -7.38
N PHE A 108 10.61 -7.78 -8.56
CA PHE A 108 9.91 -6.53 -8.77
C PHE A 108 8.81 -6.69 -9.83
N TRP A 109 7.59 -6.36 -9.46
CA TRP A 109 6.47 -6.17 -10.37
C TRP A 109 6.29 -4.67 -10.57
N TYR A 110 6.30 -4.23 -11.81
CA TYR A 110 6.14 -2.83 -12.20
C TYR A 110 5.21 -2.72 -13.41
N MET A 111 4.83 -1.52 -13.79
CA MET A 111 3.84 -1.30 -14.84
C MET A 111 4.40 -0.44 -15.97
N SER A 112 3.96 -0.76 -17.20
CA SER A 112 4.05 0.14 -18.37
C SER A 112 2.68 0.36 -19.00
N PHE A 113 2.53 1.39 -19.83
CA PHE A 113 1.32 1.58 -20.61
C PHE A 113 1.36 0.79 -21.92
N PRO A 114 0.20 0.29 -22.42
CA PRO A 114 -1.10 0.26 -21.76
C PRO A 114 -1.25 -0.98 -20.85
N ASP A 115 -1.18 -0.80 -19.55
CA ASP A 115 -1.60 -1.77 -18.53
C ASP A 115 -0.87 -3.13 -18.53
N TYR A 116 0.39 -3.17 -18.90
CA TYR A 116 1.24 -4.33 -18.73
C TYR A 116 1.86 -4.38 -17.34
N VAL A 117 1.69 -5.51 -16.67
CA VAL A 117 2.48 -5.85 -15.48
C VAL A 117 3.73 -6.57 -15.93
N LEU A 118 4.87 -6.03 -15.57
CA LEU A 118 6.20 -6.49 -15.96
C LEU A 118 6.92 -7.04 -14.73
N HIS A 119 7.83 -7.98 -14.94
CA HIS A 119 8.63 -8.55 -13.86
C HIS A 119 10.11 -8.37 -14.13
N ALA A 120 10.87 -8.02 -13.09
CA ALA A 120 12.32 -7.98 -13.10
C ALA A 120 12.89 -8.53 -11.80
N THR A 121 14.14 -8.95 -11.84
CA THR A 121 14.90 -9.44 -10.68
C THR A 121 16.18 -8.66 -10.49
N SER A 122 16.66 -8.58 -9.24
CA SER A 122 17.91 -7.91 -8.90
C SER A 122 18.57 -8.56 -7.69
N SER A 123 19.89 -8.60 -7.65
CA SER A 123 20.65 -9.01 -6.46
C SER A 123 20.98 -7.85 -5.52
N ASP A 124 20.88 -6.60 -5.99
CA ASP A 124 21.35 -5.42 -5.27
C ASP A 124 20.30 -4.28 -5.20
N GLY A 125 19.16 -4.42 -5.88
CA GLY A 125 18.12 -3.40 -6.00
C GLY A 125 18.49 -2.23 -6.92
N LEU A 126 19.66 -2.27 -7.56
CA LEU A 126 20.18 -1.21 -8.42
C LEU A 126 20.19 -1.61 -9.89
N LYS A 127 20.57 -2.85 -10.18
CA LYS A 127 20.58 -3.42 -11.52
C LYS A 127 19.48 -4.46 -11.64
N TRP A 128 18.53 -4.20 -12.55
CA TRP A 128 17.36 -5.04 -12.73
C TRP A 128 17.43 -5.82 -14.04
N VAL A 129 17.27 -7.13 -13.95
CA VAL A 129 17.29 -8.06 -15.08
C VAL A 129 15.85 -8.36 -15.50
N ARG A 130 15.56 -8.13 -16.77
CA ARG A 130 14.27 -8.40 -17.43
C ARG A 130 14.37 -9.70 -18.21
N SER A 131 14.18 -10.82 -17.55
CA SER A 131 14.23 -12.13 -18.19
C SER A 131 13.04 -12.32 -19.14
N SER A 132 13.26 -12.95 -20.27
CA SER A 132 12.18 -13.46 -21.12
C SER A 132 11.40 -14.54 -20.35
N LEU A 133 10.07 -14.43 -20.33
CA LEU A 133 9.20 -15.32 -19.56
C LEU A 133 8.24 -16.12 -20.44
N ASP A 134 8.05 -15.71 -21.68
CA ASP A 134 7.16 -16.37 -22.67
C ASP A 134 5.72 -16.59 -22.17
N LEU A 135 5.17 -15.58 -21.47
CA LEU A 135 3.85 -15.69 -20.80
C LEU A 135 2.75 -14.91 -21.51
N VAL A 136 3.02 -13.65 -21.84
CA VAL A 136 2.03 -12.74 -22.42
C VAL A 136 2.58 -12.15 -23.71
N PRO A 137 1.94 -12.38 -24.88
CA PRO A 137 2.47 -11.89 -26.13
C PRO A 137 2.37 -10.36 -26.26
N PHE A 138 3.43 -9.76 -26.80
CA PHE A 138 3.47 -8.38 -27.24
C PHE A 138 3.70 -8.34 -28.76
N LYS A 139 2.73 -7.80 -29.53
CA LYS A 139 2.77 -7.76 -31.00
C LYS A 139 3.08 -9.12 -31.64
N GLY A 140 2.53 -10.20 -31.06
CA GLY A 140 2.68 -11.56 -31.58
C GLY A 140 3.92 -12.33 -31.07
N ALA A 141 4.88 -11.67 -30.40
CA ALA A 141 6.04 -12.30 -29.80
C ALA A 141 5.91 -12.36 -28.27
N ALA A 142 6.34 -13.45 -27.66
CA ALA A 142 6.30 -13.64 -26.21
C ALA A 142 7.68 -13.50 -25.54
N ASP A 143 8.75 -13.24 -26.31
CA ASP A 143 10.10 -12.94 -25.78
C ASP A 143 10.12 -11.59 -25.06
N ASN A 144 9.49 -11.57 -23.90
CA ASN A 144 9.34 -10.38 -23.07
C ASN A 144 9.17 -10.76 -21.58
N ASN A 145 9.15 -9.75 -20.70
CA ASN A 145 8.96 -9.93 -19.26
C ASN A 145 7.55 -9.52 -18.76
N ILE A 146 6.55 -9.55 -19.65
CA ILE A 146 5.16 -9.26 -19.29
C ILE A 146 4.57 -10.48 -18.60
N VAL A 147 3.97 -10.27 -17.44
CA VAL A 147 3.37 -11.35 -16.63
C VAL A 147 1.85 -11.27 -16.54
N TYR A 148 1.27 -10.07 -16.75
CA TYR A 148 -0.18 -9.89 -16.67
C TYR A 148 -0.62 -8.59 -17.37
N ARG A 149 -1.95 -8.38 -17.47
CA ARG A 149 -2.53 -7.13 -18.01
C ARG A 149 -3.55 -6.57 -17.06
N ILE A 150 -3.17 -5.51 -16.35
CA ILE A 150 -4.02 -4.77 -15.43
C ILE A 150 -3.35 -3.43 -15.09
N HIS A 151 -4.16 -2.39 -14.86
CA HIS A 151 -3.67 -1.07 -14.48
C HIS A 151 -3.37 -0.99 -12.97
N SER A 152 -2.34 -0.24 -12.60
CA SER A 152 -1.95 0.02 -11.20
C SER A 152 -1.92 -1.25 -10.32
N PRO A 153 -1.15 -2.29 -10.70
CA PRO A 153 -1.09 -3.53 -9.95
C PRO A 153 -0.47 -3.31 -8.56
N SER A 154 -1.00 -4.01 -7.57
CA SER A 154 -0.32 -4.26 -6.31
C SER A 154 -0.24 -5.76 -6.08
N VAL A 155 0.96 -6.27 -5.84
CA VAL A 155 1.22 -7.69 -5.59
C VAL A 155 1.49 -7.89 -4.11
N LEU A 156 0.86 -8.91 -3.53
CA LEU A 156 1.07 -9.35 -2.14
C LEU A 156 1.59 -10.78 -2.14
N LEU A 157 2.68 -11.02 -1.41
CA LEU A 157 3.15 -12.36 -1.08
C LEU A 157 2.53 -12.78 0.25
N ASP A 158 1.52 -13.62 0.18
CA ASP A 158 0.85 -14.17 1.35
C ASP A 158 1.55 -15.44 1.83
N ARG A 159 2.34 -15.30 2.90
CA ARG A 159 3.08 -16.41 3.52
C ARG A 159 2.19 -17.31 4.38
N ARG A 160 0.93 -16.93 4.64
CA ARG A 160 -0.04 -17.67 5.44
C ARG A 160 -1.04 -18.44 4.58
N GLU A 161 -1.06 -18.19 3.27
CA GLU A 161 -1.96 -18.89 2.34
C GLU A 161 -1.69 -20.40 2.35
N PRO A 162 -2.65 -21.23 2.76
CA PRO A 162 -2.47 -22.67 2.83
C PRO A 162 -2.42 -23.34 1.45
N ASP A 163 -3.04 -22.74 0.44
CA ASP A 163 -3.00 -23.22 -0.95
C ASP A 163 -1.79 -22.59 -1.67
N PRO A 164 -0.72 -23.36 -1.91
CA PRO A 164 0.49 -22.81 -2.54
C PRO A 164 0.24 -22.25 -3.95
N SER A 165 -0.85 -22.68 -4.61
CA SER A 165 -1.24 -22.14 -5.93
C SER A 165 -1.72 -20.70 -5.86
N LYS A 166 -2.08 -20.20 -4.67
CA LYS A 166 -2.60 -18.84 -4.42
C LYS A 166 -1.69 -17.96 -3.58
N ARG A 167 -0.45 -18.40 -3.35
CA ARG A 167 0.52 -17.68 -2.50
C ARG A 167 0.73 -16.23 -2.88
N TYR A 168 0.76 -15.93 -4.16
CA TYR A 168 0.81 -14.54 -4.63
C TYR A 168 -0.59 -14.08 -4.99
N LYS A 169 -0.92 -12.87 -4.54
CA LYS A 169 -2.20 -12.21 -4.80
C LYS A 169 -1.95 -10.87 -5.46
N LEU A 170 -2.82 -10.51 -6.39
CA LEU A 170 -2.72 -9.25 -7.12
C LEU A 170 -4.08 -8.57 -7.12
N LEU A 171 -4.11 -7.28 -6.83
CA LEU A 171 -5.21 -6.39 -7.16
C LEU A 171 -4.73 -5.31 -8.11
N GLY A 172 -5.58 -4.95 -9.06
CA GLY A 172 -5.34 -3.84 -9.95
C GLY A 172 -6.64 -3.32 -10.55
N SER A 173 -6.55 -2.21 -11.24
CA SER A 173 -7.68 -1.52 -11.82
C SER A 173 -7.98 -2.05 -13.22
N LYS A 174 -9.24 -2.34 -13.51
CA LYS A 174 -9.74 -2.70 -14.83
C LYS A 174 -11.17 -2.15 -14.99
N SER A 175 -11.75 -2.26 -16.18
CA SER A 175 -13.13 -1.83 -16.42
C SER A 175 -14.09 -2.43 -15.37
N GLY A 176 -14.89 -1.58 -14.74
CA GLY A 176 -15.86 -1.96 -13.72
C GLY A 176 -15.37 -1.96 -12.28
N GLY A 177 -14.05 -1.90 -12.02
CA GLY A 177 -13.54 -1.88 -10.65
C GLY A 177 -12.13 -2.45 -10.48
N TYR A 178 -11.82 -2.88 -9.26
CA TYR A 178 -10.60 -3.60 -8.97
C TYR A 178 -10.79 -5.10 -9.20
N HIS A 179 -9.87 -5.68 -9.96
CA HIS A 179 -9.85 -7.08 -10.29
C HIS A 179 -8.73 -7.78 -9.54
N ALA A 180 -9.03 -8.96 -9.05
CA ALA A 180 -8.11 -9.80 -8.32
C ALA A 180 -7.59 -10.95 -9.18
N ALA A 181 -6.35 -11.35 -8.93
CA ALA A 181 -5.73 -12.54 -9.47
C ALA A 181 -4.85 -13.21 -8.42
N PHE A 182 -4.57 -14.49 -8.61
CA PHE A 182 -3.67 -15.27 -7.78
C PHE A 182 -2.64 -16.03 -8.62
N SER A 183 -1.55 -16.42 -7.97
CA SER A 183 -0.45 -17.14 -8.62
C SER A 183 0.34 -17.96 -7.61
N ALA A 184 0.88 -19.09 -8.04
CA ALA A 184 1.81 -19.89 -7.25
C ALA A 184 3.23 -19.26 -7.24
N ASP A 185 3.63 -18.63 -8.33
CA ASP A 185 5.00 -18.21 -8.59
C ASP A 185 5.16 -16.69 -8.78
N GLY A 186 4.03 -15.95 -8.77
CA GLY A 186 4.01 -14.50 -9.03
C GLY A 186 4.26 -14.13 -10.49
N LEU A 187 4.30 -15.10 -11.39
CA LEU A 187 4.53 -14.91 -12.82
C LEU A 187 3.30 -15.34 -13.65
N ARG A 188 2.74 -16.51 -13.37
CA ARG A 188 1.54 -17.05 -14.02
C ARG A 188 0.31 -16.75 -13.19
N TRP A 189 -0.54 -15.86 -13.69
CA TRP A 189 -1.67 -15.34 -12.94
C TRP A 189 -3.01 -15.91 -13.44
N THR A 190 -3.86 -16.28 -12.49
CA THR A 190 -5.24 -16.70 -12.72
C THR A 190 -6.19 -15.67 -12.11
N ALA A 191 -7.10 -15.14 -12.91
CA ALA A 191 -8.11 -14.20 -12.41
C ALA A 191 -9.12 -14.90 -11.49
N TYR A 192 -9.57 -14.20 -10.44
CA TYR A 192 -10.71 -14.68 -9.65
C TYR A 192 -12.00 -14.61 -10.45
N PRO A 193 -12.89 -15.61 -10.34
CA PRO A 193 -14.14 -15.64 -11.10
C PRO A 193 -15.14 -14.56 -10.66
N THR A 194 -14.99 -14.05 -9.43
CA THR A 194 -15.87 -13.04 -8.81
C THR A 194 -15.54 -11.59 -9.20
N ASN A 195 -14.58 -11.37 -10.08
CA ASN A 195 -14.18 -10.02 -10.51
C ASN A 195 -15.33 -9.20 -11.15
N PRO A 196 -15.40 -7.88 -10.89
CA PRO A 196 -14.54 -7.11 -10.00
C PRO A 196 -14.87 -7.35 -8.52
N VAL A 197 -13.82 -7.45 -7.68
CA VAL A 197 -13.99 -7.70 -6.23
C VAL A 197 -14.23 -6.43 -5.41
N LEU A 198 -13.82 -5.28 -5.93
CA LEU A 198 -14.08 -3.95 -5.34
C LEU A 198 -14.57 -3.00 -6.42
N LYS A 199 -15.58 -2.18 -6.05
CA LYS A 199 -16.01 -1.05 -6.88
C LYS A 199 -14.93 0.03 -6.89
N TYR A 200 -15.03 0.94 -7.86
CA TYR A 200 -14.04 1.99 -8.17
C TYR A 200 -12.76 1.42 -8.80
N SER A 201 -11.96 2.31 -9.34
CA SER A 201 -10.79 1.90 -10.08
C SER A 201 -9.80 3.06 -10.13
N ASP A 202 -8.57 2.80 -9.84
CA ASP A 202 -7.38 3.62 -10.04
C ASP A 202 -6.20 2.97 -9.28
N THR A 203 -5.44 3.74 -8.50
CA THR A 203 -4.30 3.22 -7.74
C THR A 203 -4.75 2.49 -6.48
N ILE A 204 -4.07 1.40 -6.17
CA ILE A 204 -4.31 0.57 -5.01
C ILE A 204 -3.00 0.02 -4.46
N THR A 205 -2.89 -0.12 -3.15
CA THR A 205 -1.77 -0.77 -2.47
C THR A 205 -2.31 -1.82 -1.51
N LEU A 206 -1.75 -3.01 -1.59
CA LEU A 206 -2.08 -4.13 -0.73
C LEU A 206 -1.11 -4.22 0.46
N ALA A 207 -1.65 -4.59 1.60
CA ALA A 207 -0.91 -5.05 2.76
C ALA A 207 -1.65 -6.22 3.41
N GLN A 208 -1.00 -6.93 4.31
CA GLN A 208 -1.63 -7.92 5.17
C GLN A 208 -1.37 -7.55 6.62
N ASP A 209 -2.41 -7.56 7.43
CA ASP A 209 -2.30 -7.31 8.87
C ASP A 209 -1.50 -8.45 9.51
N PRO A 210 -0.36 -8.17 10.14
CA PRO A 210 0.48 -9.23 10.71
C PRO A 210 -0.15 -9.91 11.92
N ALA A 211 -1.08 -9.26 12.63
CA ALA A 211 -1.75 -9.82 13.79
C ALA A 211 -2.94 -10.71 13.39
N THR A 212 -3.81 -10.21 12.52
CA THR A 212 -5.06 -10.89 12.15
C THR A 212 -4.94 -11.75 10.89
N GLY A 213 -4.01 -11.42 9.99
CA GLY A 213 -3.91 -12.01 8.66
C GLY A 213 -4.89 -11.42 7.65
N GLU A 214 -5.71 -10.46 8.03
CA GLU A 214 -6.63 -9.80 7.11
C GLU A 214 -5.89 -9.08 5.98
N TYR A 215 -6.44 -9.12 4.79
CA TYR A 215 -5.95 -8.34 3.65
C TYR A 215 -6.46 -6.92 3.76
N LEU A 216 -5.58 -5.97 3.48
CA LEU A 216 -5.83 -4.55 3.54
C LEU A 216 -5.59 -3.95 2.16
N ALA A 217 -6.61 -3.27 1.62
CA ALA A 217 -6.54 -2.58 0.35
C ALA A 217 -6.66 -1.08 0.58
N PHE A 218 -5.54 -0.36 0.39
CA PHE A 218 -5.51 1.10 0.44
C PHE A 218 -5.64 1.64 -0.96
N HIS A 219 -6.75 2.28 -1.26
CA HIS A 219 -7.05 2.71 -2.62
C HIS A 219 -7.45 4.18 -2.71
N LYS A 220 -7.07 4.80 -3.79
CA LYS A 220 -7.44 6.17 -4.10
C LYS A 220 -8.91 6.24 -4.49
N ARG A 221 -9.61 7.20 -3.90
CA ARG A 221 -10.98 7.54 -4.27
C ARG A 221 -11.23 9.02 -3.96
N PRO A 222 -11.98 9.75 -4.79
CA PRO A 222 -12.34 11.13 -4.47
C PRO A 222 -13.30 11.19 -3.27
N ALA A 223 -13.13 12.24 -2.46
CA ALA A 223 -14.08 12.63 -1.43
C ALA A 223 -14.14 14.14 -1.30
N LYS A 224 -15.25 14.66 -0.78
CA LYS A 224 -15.36 16.07 -0.40
C LYS A 224 -14.73 16.23 0.99
N VAL A 225 -13.59 16.90 1.06
CA VAL A 225 -12.86 17.16 2.30
C VAL A 225 -12.59 18.66 2.39
N ARG A 226 -13.02 19.30 3.49
CA ARG A 226 -12.80 20.73 3.76
C ARG A 226 -13.28 21.62 2.61
N GLY A 227 -14.48 21.34 2.07
CA GLY A 227 -15.09 22.12 1.00
C GLY A 227 -14.64 21.78 -0.42
N PHE A 228 -13.58 20.99 -0.62
CA PHE A 228 -13.04 20.64 -1.93
C PHE A 228 -13.20 19.15 -2.25
N GLY A 229 -13.48 18.84 -3.52
CA GLY A 229 -13.28 17.48 -4.04
C GLY A 229 -11.78 17.17 -4.12
N ARG A 230 -11.34 16.10 -3.48
CA ARG A 230 -9.93 15.71 -3.35
C ARG A 230 -9.73 14.23 -3.60
N ARG A 231 -8.57 13.86 -4.11
CA ARG A 231 -8.08 12.49 -4.05
C ARG A 231 -7.61 12.21 -2.63
N VAL A 232 -8.10 11.12 -2.05
CA VAL A 232 -7.81 10.71 -0.67
C VAL A 232 -7.72 9.19 -0.61
N ILE A 233 -7.26 8.64 0.50
CA ILE A 233 -7.05 7.20 0.66
C ILE A 233 -8.16 6.58 1.49
N TRP A 234 -8.72 5.52 0.94
CA TRP A 234 -9.71 4.68 1.56
C TRP A 234 -9.13 3.31 1.85
N LEU A 235 -9.64 2.63 2.85
CA LEU A 235 -9.28 1.26 3.24
C LEU A 235 -10.49 0.36 3.12
N SER A 236 -10.32 -0.75 2.42
CA SER A 236 -11.17 -1.93 2.48
C SER A 236 -10.40 -3.12 3.03
N ARG A 237 -11.10 -4.02 3.73
CA ARG A 237 -10.54 -5.22 4.34
C ARG A 237 -11.21 -6.46 3.78
N SER A 238 -10.47 -7.58 3.75
CA SER A 238 -10.97 -8.88 3.35
C SER A 238 -10.30 -9.99 4.15
N ARG A 239 -11.01 -11.11 4.33
CA ARG A 239 -10.46 -12.33 4.94
C ARG A 239 -10.12 -13.41 3.93
N ASP A 240 -10.67 -13.30 2.73
CA ASP A 240 -10.57 -14.31 1.68
C ASP A 240 -10.07 -13.77 0.32
N PHE A 241 -9.76 -12.45 0.26
CA PHE A 241 -9.34 -11.74 -0.94
C PHE A 241 -10.41 -11.62 -2.04
N GLN A 242 -11.64 -12.04 -1.79
CA GLN A 242 -12.77 -12.00 -2.73
C GLN A 242 -13.89 -11.08 -2.25
N GLU A 243 -14.24 -11.21 -0.98
CA GLU A 243 -15.23 -10.34 -0.35
C GLU A 243 -14.52 -9.25 0.45
N TRP A 244 -14.86 -8.00 0.15
CA TRP A 244 -14.25 -6.82 0.75
C TRP A 244 -15.32 -5.97 1.43
N ASP A 245 -14.99 -5.43 2.60
CA ASP A 245 -15.88 -4.52 3.30
C ASP A 245 -16.05 -3.17 2.58
N GLU A 246 -17.08 -2.42 2.97
CA GLU A 246 -17.30 -1.07 2.43
C GLU A 246 -16.10 -0.18 2.77
N PRO A 247 -15.62 0.60 1.78
CA PRO A 247 -14.45 1.45 1.97
C PRO A 247 -14.65 2.50 3.06
N ARG A 248 -13.62 2.71 3.87
CA ARG A 248 -13.55 3.75 4.90
C ARG A 248 -12.46 4.74 4.58
N LEU A 249 -12.75 6.04 4.70
CA LEU A 249 -11.74 7.08 4.57
C LEU A 249 -10.71 6.95 5.71
N VAL A 250 -9.44 6.79 5.37
CA VAL A 250 -8.36 6.60 6.36
C VAL A 250 -7.27 7.66 6.28
N PHE A 251 -7.13 8.35 5.14
CA PHE A 251 -6.13 9.41 5.02
C PHE A 251 -6.59 10.51 4.06
N ALA A 252 -6.51 11.75 4.51
CA ALA A 252 -6.82 12.94 3.72
C ALA A 252 -5.94 14.12 4.15
N PRO A 253 -5.67 15.09 3.26
CA PRO A 253 -4.93 16.29 3.61
C PRO A 253 -5.63 17.13 4.69
N ASP A 254 -4.85 17.71 5.59
CA ASP A 254 -5.30 18.66 6.62
C ASP A 254 -5.03 20.13 6.25
N GLU A 255 -5.25 21.05 7.18
CA GLU A 255 -5.00 22.51 6.97
C GLU A 255 -3.54 22.84 6.74
N LYS A 256 -2.65 22.07 7.35
CA LYS A 256 -1.22 22.32 7.22
C LYS A 256 -0.71 21.86 5.86
N ASP A 257 -1.29 20.77 5.35
CA ASP A 257 -1.01 20.34 3.98
C ASP A 257 -1.47 21.40 2.99
N ASP A 258 -2.67 21.97 3.18
CA ASP A 258 -3.19 23.02 2.31
C ASP A 258 -2.38 24.34 2.36
N ALA A 259 -1.71 24.60 3.49
CA ALA A 259 -0.82 25.76 3.62
C ALA A 259 0.41 25.70 2.69
N TRP A 260 0.70 24.54 2.11
CA TRP A 260 1.77 24.38 1.11
C TRP A 260 1.31 24.65 -0.33
N ALA A 261 0.01 24.76 -0.55
CA ALA A 261 -0.51 25.04 -1.88
C ALA A 261 -0.30 26.52 -2.23
N ASP A 262 0.27 26.78 -3.41
CA ASP A 262 0.54 28.14 -3.91
C ASP A 262 -0.72 28.73 -4.58
N GLY A 263 -1.29 29.77 -3.97
CA GLY A 263 -2.34 30.57 -4.58
C GLY A 263 -3.78 30.24 -4.19
N PRO A 264 -4.72 31.13 -4.52
CA PRO A 264 -6.13 31.01 -4.14
C PRO A 264 -6.80 29.79 -4.77
N GLY A 265 -7.53 29.01 -3.97
CA GLY A 265 -8.27 27.83 -4.42
C GLY A 265 -7.42 26.60 -4.74
N GLN A 266 -6.11 26.67 -4.54
CA GLN A 266 -5.23 25.52 -4.61
C GLN A 266 -5.41 24.65 -3.36
N ARG A 267 -5.17 23.35 -3.51
CA ARG A 267 -5.35 22.36 -2.48
C ARG A 267 -4.37 21.20 -2.66
N THR A 268 -4.00 20.56 -1.58
CA THR A 268 -3.22 19.33 -1.61
C THR A 268 -4.12 18.12 -1.80
N GLU A 269 -3.57 17.05 -2.35
CA GLU A 269 -4.25 15.78 -2.59
C GLU A 269 -3.31 14.62 -2.27
N VAL A 270 -3.87 13.48 -1.90
CA VAL A 270 -3.11 12.23 -1.75
C VAL A 270 -3.45 11.30 -2.90
N TYR A 271 -2.50 11.09 -3.79
CA TYR A 271 -2.73 10.29 -4.99
C TYR A 271 -2.59 8.80 -4.73
N ASN A 272 -1.57 8.41 -4.00
CA ASN A 272 -1.29 7.02 -3.65
C ASN A 272 -0.54 6.97 -2.32
N MET A 273 -0.53 5.80 -1.68
CA MET A 273 0.26 5.58 -0.46
C MET A 273 0.89 4.19 -0.52
N SER A 274 2.14 4.09 -0.07
CA SER A 274 2.76 2.81 0.24
C SER A 274 2.55 2.51 1.70
N VAL A 275 2.15 1.27 2.01
CA VAL A 275 1.89 0.82 3.36
C VAL A 275 2.84 -0.30 3.71
N TYR A 276 3.53 -0.14 4.81
CA TYR A 276 4.38 -1.16 5.39
C TYR A 276 3.88 -1.46 6.80
N PRO A 277 3.28 -2.64 7.05
CA PRO A 277 2.90 -3.06 8.40
C PRO A 277 4.17 -3.22 9.23
N HIS A 278 4.28 -2.42 10.27
CA HIS A 278 5.33 -2.55 11.27
C HIS A 278 4.73 -3.22 12.48
N ALA A 279 5.36 -4.31 12.94
CA ALA A 279 4.88 -5.10 14.05
C ALA A 279 4.56 -4.21 15.28
N GLY A 280 3.32 -4.25 15.74
CA GLY A 280 2.82 -3.45 16.86
C GLY A 280 1.43 -3.88 17.25
#